data_e2562d8ee34eb5edab936f30d68655b6
#
_entry.id   e2562d8ee34eb5edab936f30d68655b6
#
_cell.length_a   1.000
_cell.length_b   1.000
_cell.length_c   1.000
_cell.angle_alpha   90.00
_cell.angle_beta   90.00
_cell.angle_gamma   90.00
#
_symmetry.space_group_name_H-M   'P 1'
#
loop_
_entity.id
_entity.type
_entity.pdbx_description
1 polymer ?
#
loop_
_entity_poly.entity_id
_entity_poly.type
_entity_poly.pdbx_seq_one_letter_code
_entity_poly.pdbx_strand_id
1 'polypeptide(L)'
;MVKLNQNQHLKKYQNIDGAVCLKHSSGCGMNTGGYGMQIFNQTIQGFKQHPNFSKVFVIGLGCECAQISLYKDQSDSVVYLNIQDEGGTKKIIENVSSQIIEMLPDINLEKRVKIPISELTVALQCGGSDAYSGITANPALG
;
A
#
# COMPACT_ATOMS: atom_id res chain seq x y z
N MET A 1 -12.90 -2.95 0.41
CA MET A 1 -12.32 -2.07 -0.62
C MET A 1 -13.20 -1.95 -1.86
N VAL A 2 -13.55 -3.04 -2.56
CA VAL A 2 -14.44 -2.97 -3.74
C VAL A 2 -15.74 -2.21 -3.42
N LYS A 3 -16.37 -2.47 -2.27
CA LYS A 3 -17.58 -1.75 -1.84
C LYS A 3 -17.37 -0.26 -1.59
N LEU A 4 -16.20 0.16 -1.08
CA LEU A 4 -15.88 1.58 -0.89
C LEU A 4 -15.73 2.31 -2.22
N ASN A 5 -15.03 1.72 -3.18
CA ASN A 5 -14.85 2.32 -4.51
C ASN A 5 -16.15 2.36 -5.33
N GLN A 6 -17.08 1.44 -5.06
CA GLN A 6 -18.42 1.45 -5.65
C GLN A 6 -19.38 2.42 -4.93
N ASN A 7 -18.99 2.90 -3.75
CA ASN A 7 -19.83 3.76 -2.95
C ASN A 7 -19.86 5.18 -3.55
N GLN A 8 -21.06 5.76 -3.62
CA GLN A 8 -21.27 7.14 -4.09
C GLN A 8 -20.49 8.18 -3.25
N HIS A 9 -20.05 7.81 -2.03
CA HIS A 9 -19.28 8.69 -1.16
C HIS A 9 -17.94 9.14 -1.78
N LEU A 10 -17.25 8.29 -2.53
CA LEU A 10 -15.97 8.67 -3.17
C LEU A 10 -16.15 9.57 -4.38
N LYS A 11 -17.26 9.43 -5.11
CA LYS A 11 -17.49 10.16 -6.36
C LYS A 11 -17.57 11.68 -6.20
N LYS A 12 -17.87 12.18 -5.01
CA LYS A 12 -17.93 13.62 -4.73
C LYS A 12 -16.57 14.25 -4.43
N TYR A 13 -15.53 13.46 -4.26
CA TYR A 13 -14.18 13.93 -3.94
C TYR A 13 -13.29 13.85 -5.17
N GLN A 14 -13.00 15.01 -5.79
CA GLN A 14 -12.30 15.07 -7.09
C GLN A 14 -10.81 14.78 -7.01
N ASN A 15 -10.19 14.98 -5.84
CA ASN A 15 -8.75 14.74 -5.65
C ASN A 15 -8.44 13.33 -5.12
N ILE A 16 -9.45 12.47 -5.01
CA ILE A 16 -9.31 11.09 -4.49
C ILE A 16 -9.62 10.10 -5.61
N ASP A 17 -8.63 9.38 -6.06
CA ASP A 17 -8.79 8.35 -7.10
C ASP A 17 -9.48 7.09 -6.56
N GLY A 18 -9.33 6.79 -5.28
CA GLY A 18 -9.96 5.64 -4.64
C GLY A 18 -9.17 5.06 -3.48
N ALA A 19 -9.63 3.92 -2.99
CA ALA A 19 -8.94 3.11 -1.99
C ALA A 19 -8.40 1.84 -2.64
N VAL A 20 -7.12 1.57 -2.47
CA VAL A 20 -6.43 0.39 -3.02
C VAL A 20 -6.13 -0.60 -1.90
N CYS A 21 -6.36 -1.89 -2.15
CA CYS A 21 -5.99 -2.95 -1.23
C CYS A 21 -4.78 -3.71 -1.79
N LEU A 22 -3.66 -3.58 -1.11
CA LEU A 22 -2.45 -4.35 -1.38
C LEU A 22 -2.44 -5.55 -0.44
N LYS A 23 -2.61 -6.73 -1.00
CA LYS A 23 -2.63 -8.00 -0.25
C LYS A 23 -1.40 -8.82 -0.59
N HIS A 24 -0.96 -9.61 0.38
CA HIS A 24 0.11 -10.59 0.19
C HIS A 24 -0.31 -11.95 0.75
N SER A 25 0.44 -12.99 0.38
CA SER A 25 0.25 -14.37 0.87
C SER A 25 1.40 -14.82 1.80
N SER A 26 2.24 -13.88 2.23
CA SER A 26 3.39 -14.11 3.10
C SER A 26 3.13 -13.52 4.50
N GLY A 27 4.12 -13.56 5.39
CA GLY A 27 4.07 -12.93 6.72
C GLY A 27 3.93 -13.92 7.85
N CYS A 28 3.03 -14.89 7.75
CA CYS A 28 2.89 -15.96 8.71
C CYS A 28 3.92 -17.07 8.40
N GLY A 29 4.65 -17.54 9.41
CA GLY A 29 5.64 -18.61 9.26
C GLY A 29 6.91 -18.25 8.47
N MET A 30 7.14 -16.98 8.19
CA MET A 30 8.38 -16.52 7.55
C MET A 30 9.55 -16.58 8.53
N ASN A 31 10.73 -16.92 8.02
CA ASN A 31 11.96 -16.76 8.80
C ASN A 31 12.26 -15.27 9.03
N THR A 32 12.16 -14.82 10.27
CA THR A 32 12.31 -13.42 10.65
C THR A 32 13.69 -12.83 10.34
N GLY A 33 14.74 -13.66 10.32
CA GLY A 33 16.11 -13.26 9.93
C GLY A 33 16.44 -13.50 8.46
N GLY A 34 15.49 -14.03 7.68
CA GLY A 34 15.73 -14.41 6.29
C GLY A 34 15.61 -13.26 5.29
N TYR A 35 16.23 -13.44 4.13
CA TYR A 35 16.17 -12.48 3.01
C TYR A 35 14.72 -12.16 2.58
N GLY A 36 13.84 -13.16 2.56
CA GLY A 36 12.43 -12.97 2.25
C GLY A 36 11.73 -11.97 3.18
N MET A 37 12.03 -12.00 4.48
CA MET A 37 11.49 -11.04 5.44
C MET A 37 12.04 -9.63 5.20
N GLN A 38 13.32 -9.51 4.81
CA GLN A 38 13.91 -8.21 4.48
C GLN A 38 13.21 -7.57 3.29
N ILE A 39 13.00 -8.31 2.20
CA ILE A 39 12.26 -7.83 1.01
C ILE A 39 10.81 -7.47 1.37
N PHE A 40 10.16 -8.30 2.16
CA PHE A 40 8.80 -8.03 2.63
C PHE A 40 8.72 -6.71 3.41
N ASN A 41 9.63 -6.51 4.36
CA ASN A 41 9.70 -5.29 5.16
C ASN A 41 9.99 -4.05 4.30
N GLN A 42 10.93 -4.14 3.36
CA GLN A 42 11.22 -3.05 2.41
C GLN A 42 10.01 -2.70 1.55
N THR A 43 9.26 -3.71 1.12
CA THR A 43 8.03 -3.51 0.33
C THR A 43 6.97 -2.77 1.13
N ILE A 44 6.70 -3.18 2.37
CA ILE A 44 5.74 -2.50 3.25
C ILE A 44 6.18 -1.05 3.51
N GLN A 45 7.46 -0.82 3.80
CA GLN A 45 7.98 0.54 4.02
C GLN A 45 7.87 1.40 2.75
N GLY A 46 8.16 0.86 1.57
CA GLY A 46 8.02 1.56 0.31
C GLY A 46 6.58 2.01 0.04
N PHE A 47 5.59 1.16 0.31
CA PHE A 47 4.19 1.54 0.16
C PHE A 47 3.72 2.55 1.21
N LYS A 48 4.20 2.46 2.45
CA LYS A 48 3.90 3.45 3.49
C LYS A 48 4.39 4.86 3.13
N GLN A 49 5.52 4.95 2.45
CA GLN A 49 6.16 6.20 2.07
C GLN A 49 5.81 6.66 0.66
N HIS A 50 4.94 5.94 -0.03
CA HIS A 50 4.62 6.24 -1.42
C HIS A 50 3.87 7.57 -1.55
N PRO A 51 4.35 8.54 -2.35
CA PRO A 51 3.85 9.92 -2.36
C PRO A 51 2.42 10.06 -2.90
N ASN A 52 1.87 9.04 -3.54
CA ASN A 52 0.48 9.05 -4.03
C ASN A 52 -0.51 8.42 -3.04
N PHE A 53 -0.08 8.02 -1.85
CA PHE A 53 -0.95 7.55 -0.78
C PHE A 53 -1.02 8.60 0.33
N SER A 54 -2.16 9.25 0.45
CA SER A 54 -2.42 10.22 1.51
C SER A 54 -2.51 9.55 2.89
N LYS A 55 -3.21 8.41 2.95
CA LYS A 55 -3.35 7.60 4.17
C LYS A 55 -3.11 6.13 3.86
N VAL A 56 -2.43 5.45 4.76
CA VAL A 56 -2.13 4.01 4.66
C VAL A 56 -2.61 3.29 5.91
N PHE A 57 -3.36 2.23 5.73
CA PHE A 57 -3.75 1.32 6.81
C PHE A 57 -2.92 0.05 6.70
N VAL A 58 -2.06 -0.18 7.68
CA VAL A 58 -1.31 -1.43 7.83
C VAL A 58 -2.11 -2.35 8.75
N ILE A 59 -2.68 -3.39 8.15
CA ILE A 59 -3.58 -4.31 8.84
C ILE A 59 -2.89 -5.65 8.98
N GLY A 60 -2.55 -6.02 10.22
CA GLY A 60 -2.01 -7.31 10.59
C GLY A 60 -3.10 -8.27 11.09
N LEU A 61 -2.77 -9.56 11.13
CA LEU A 61 -3.61 -10.57 11.75
C LEU A 61 -3.54 -10.47 13.29
N GLY A 62 -2.33 -10.30 13.83
CA GLY A 62 -2.02 -10.23 15.24
C GLY A 62 -1.10 -11.34 15.74
N CYS A 63 -0.96 -12.45 15.03
CA CYS A 63 -0.10 -13.60 15.39
C CYS A 63 0.89 -14.02 14.30
N GLU A 64 1.00 -13.26 13.22
CA GLU A 64 1.98 -13.49 12.16
C GLU A 64 3.40 -13.10 12.59
N CYS A 65 4.43 -13.68 11.94
CA CYS A 65 5.82 -13.30 12.18
C CYS A 65 6.12 -11.85 11.77
N ALA A 66 5.44 -11.35 10.74
CA ALA A 66 5.55 -9.98 10.26
C ALA A 66 4.65 -9.03 11.10
N GLN A 67 4.90 -8.95 12.40
CA GLN A 67 4.14 -8.14 13.34
C GLN A 67 4.10 -6.66 12.93
N ILE A 68 2.95 -6.02 13.05
CA ILE A 68 2.80 -4.58 12.74
C ILE A 68 3.72 -3.69 13.56
N SER A 69 4.15 -4.12 14.74
CA SER A 69 5.13 -3.41 15.57
C SER A 69 6.46 -3.17 14.87
N LEU A 70 6.83 -4.03 13.89
CA LEU A 70 8.04 -3.86 13.07
C LEU A 70 7.95 -2.67 12.11
N TYR A 71 6.74 -2.21 11.83
CA TYR A 71 6.47 -1.15 10.85
C TYR A 71 6.04 0.16 11.47
N LYS A 72 5.78 0.18 12.79
CA LYS A 72 5.34 1.39 13.49
C LYS A 72 6.42 2.47 13.39
N ASP A 73 6.01 3.63 12.96
CA ASP A 73 6.76 4.88 12.99
C ASP A 73 5.86 5.99 13.57
N GLN A 74 6.37 7.20 13.64
CA GLN A 74 5.63 8.36 14.17
C GLN A 74 4.86 9.11 13.07
N SER A 75 4.61 8.47 11.92
CA SER A 75 3.89 9.12 10.83
C SER A 75 2.40 9.19 11.10
N ASP A 76 1.83 10.37 11.06
CA ASP A 76 0.39 10.61 11.17
C ASP A 76 -0.40 10.11 9.93
N SER A 77 0.31 9.77 8.85
CA SER A 77 -0.32 9.26 7.63
C SER A 77 -0.60 7.75 7.67
N VAL A 78 -0.11 7.03 8.69
CA VAL A 78 -0.23 5.56 8.76
C VAL A 78 -1.00 5.13 10.00
N VAL A 79 -2.03 4.31 9.79
CA VAL A 79 -2.83 3.69 10.84
C VAL A 79 -2.48 2.21 10.92
N TYR A 80 -2.24 1.72 12.14
CA TYR A 80 -1.82 0.34 12.41
C TYR A 80 -2.88 -0.38 13.22
N LEU A 81 -3.42 -1.47 12.69
CA LEU A 81 -4.51 -2.24 13.29
C LEU A 81 -4.25 -3.75 13.19
N ASN A 82 -4.59 -4.50 14.23
CA ASN A 82 -4.62 -5.96 14.19
C ASN A 82 -6.06 -6.47 14.17
N ILE A 83 -6.34 -7.45 13.32
CA ILE A 83 -7.66 -8.08 13.21
C ILE A 83 -8.10 -8.69 14.53
N GLN A 84 -7.17 -9.36 15.24
CA GLN A 84 -7.46 -10.02 16.53
C GLN A 84 -7.78 -8.99 17.62
N ASP A 85 -7.04 -7.91 17.71
CA ASP A 85 -7.23 -6.86 18.70
C ASP A 85 -8.56 -6.11 18.50
N GLU A 86 -8.96 -5.94 17.25
CA GLU A 86 -10.25 -5.32 16.88
C GLU A 86 -11.47 -6.25 17.12
N GLY A 87 -11.23 -7.49 17.50
CA GLY A 87 -12.30 -8.47 17.75
C GLY A 87 -12.84 -9.13 16.49
N GLY A 88 -12.03 -9.21 15.44
CA GLY A 88 -12.26 -10.02 14.26
C GLY A 88 -12.53 -9.23 12.98
N THR A 89 -12.59 -9.97 11.87
CA THR A 89 -12.65 -9.43 10.51
C THR A 89 -13.83 -8.49 10.26
N LYS A 90 -14.99 -8.79 10.82
CA LYS A 90 -16.19 -7.95 10.61
C LYS A 90 -16.00 -6.58 11.24
N LYS A 91 -15.54 -6.55 12.48
CA LYS A 91 -15.37 -5.30 13.25
C LYS A 91 -14.28 -4.42 12.61
N ILE A 92 -13.14 -5.00 12.22
CA ILE A 92 -12.09 -4.21 11.59
C ILE A 92 -12.51 -3.63 10.24
N ILE A 93 -13.32 -4.35 9.45
CA ILE A 93 -13.86 -3.83 8.19
C ILE A 93 -14.78 -2.63 8.46
N GLU A 94 -15.65 -2.72 9.45
CA GLU A 94 -16.54 -1.63 9.86
C GLU A 94 -15.73 -0.42 10.35
N ASN A 95 -14.77 -0.64 11.25
CA ASN A 95 -13.90 0.39 11.80
C ASN A 95 -13.09 1.11 10.70
N VAL A 96 -12.35 0.37 9.90
CA VAL A 96 -11.52 0.95 8.82
C VAL A 96 -12.38 1.68 7.78
N SER A 97 -13.54 1.13 7.45
CA SER A 97 -14.45 1.79 6.50
C SER A 97 -14.97 3.13 7.04
N SER A 98 -15.32 3.19 8.32
CA SER A 98 -15.76 4.42 8.99
C SER A 98 -14.65 5.47 9.03
N GLN A 99 -13.43 5.07 9.44
CA GLN A 99 -12.27 5.96 9.47
C GLN A 99 -11.94 6.52 8.08
N ILE A 100 -11.95 5.67 7.03
CA ILE A 100 -11.71 6.13 5.66
C ILE A 100 -12.74 7.20 5.27
N ILE A 101 -14.04 6.96 5.52
CA ILE A 101 -15.10 7.91 5.16
C ILE A 101 -14.93 9.24 5.90
N GLU A 102 -14.57 9.19 7.17
CA GLU A 102 -14.34 10.36 8.01
C GLU A 102 -13.14 11.21 7.53
N MET A 103 -12.10 10.57 7.02
CA MET A 103 -10.89 11.25 6.53
C MET A 103 -11.04 11.83 5.11
N LEU A 104 -12.04 11.41 4.32
CA LEU A 104 -12.18 11.84 2.91
C LEU A 104 -12.23 13.36 2.71
N PRO A 105 -12.91 14.17 3.54
CA PRO A 105 -12.92 15.62 3.37
C PRO A 105 -11.51 16.23 3.44
N ASP A 106 -10.70 15.79 4.41
CA ASP A 106 -9.35 16.31 4.63
C ASP A 106 -8.40 15.85 3.53
N ILE A 107 -8.45 14.57 3.18
CA ILE A 107 -7.66 14.01 2.07
C ILE A 107 -7.96 14.74 0.75
N ASN A 108 -9.21 15.12 0.52
CA ASN A 108 -9.59 15.82 -0.70
C ASN A 108 -9.02 17.25 -0.80
N LEU A 109 -8.50 17.82 0.27
CA LEU A 109 -7.81 19.12 0.26
C LEU A 109 -6.40 19.00 -0.32
N GLU A 110 -5.82 17.82 -0.34
CA GLU A 110 -4.49 17.58 -0.91
C GLU A 110 -4.50 17.80 -2.43
N LYS A 111 -3.41 18.40 -2.93
CA LYS A 111 -3.25 18.71 -4.36
C LYS A 111 -1.94 18.16 -4.87
N ARG A 112 -1.96 17.71 -6.12
CA ARG A 112 -0.74 17.33 -6.83
C ARG A 112 0.15 18.54 -7.05
N VAL A 113 1.45 18.35 -6.82
CA VAL A 113 2.47 19.38 -7.04
C VAL A 113 3.30 19.05 -8.27
N LYS A 114 3.88 20.07 -8.91
CA LYS A 114 4.84 19.88 -9.99
C LYS A 114 6.18 19.45 -9.40
N ILE A 115 6.74 18.39 -9.93
CA ILE A 115 8.08 17.91 -9.58
C ILE A 115 8.96 17.85 -10.84
N PRO A 116 10.29 18.00 -10.71
CA PRO A 116 11.19 17.80 -11.83
C PRO A 116 11.20 16.32 -12.25
N ILE A 117 11.45 16.07 -13.53
CA ILE A 117 11.49 14.72 -14.09
C ILE A 117 12.61 13.86 -13.50
N SER A 118 13.63 14.49 -12.92
CA SER A 118 14.72 13.81 -12.21
C SER A 118 14.26 13.03 -10.99
N GLU A 119 13.09 13.35 -10.43
CA GLU A 119 12.48 12.62 -9.31
C GLU A 119 11.71 11.38 -9.75
N LEU A 120 11.54 11.17 -11.06
CA LEU A 120 10.80 10.04 -11.61
C LEU A 120 11.66 8.78 -11.62
N THR A 121 11.20 7.74 -10.94
CA THR A 121 11.76 6.39 -11.03
C THR A 121 10.86 5.53 -11.91
N VAL A 122 11.41 5.01 -13.00
CA VAL A 122 10.69 4.12 -13.93
C VAL A 122 11.17 2.69 -13.71
N ALA A 123 10.24 1.82 -13.35
CA ALA A 123 10.50 0.38 -13.24
C ALA A 123 10.15 -0.30 -14.56
N LEU A 124 11.04 -1.16 -15.02
CA LEU A 124 10.87 -1.96 -16.23
C LEU A 124 10.73 -3.43 -15.88
N GLN A 125 9.84 -4.12 -16.56
CA GLN A 125 9.62 -5.55 -16.36
C GLN A 125 9.49 -6.25 -17.71
N CYS A 126 10.16 -7.41 -17.84
CA CYS A 126 10.01 -8.30 -18.98
C CYS A 126 8.77 -9.20 -18.80
N GLY A 127 7.89 -9.27 -19.80
CA GLY A 127 6.68 -10.08 -19.74
C GLY A 127 6.86 -11.53 -20.18
N GLY A 128 7.72 -11.80 -21.15
CA GLY A 128 7.85 -13.10 -21.82
C GLY A 128 9.11 -13.90 -21.49
N SER A 129 10.11 -13.30 -20.89
CA SER A 129 11.40 -13.92 -20.58
C SER A 129 12.06 -14.62 -21.78
N ASP A 130 11.91 -14.07 -23.00
CA ASP A 130 12.55 -14.59 -24.20
C ASP A 130 13.95 -14.01 -24.40
N ALA A 131 14.85 -14.79 -25.05
CA ALA A 131 16.23 -14.38 -25.29
C ALA A 131 16.33 -13.17 -26.25
N TYR A 132 15.34 -12.94 -27.09
CA TYR A 132 15.36 -11.86 -28.07
C TYR A 132 15.17 -10.48 -27.45
N SER A 133 14.55 -10.38 -26.27
CA SER A 133 14.39 -9.11 -25.57
C SER A 133 15.74 -8.44 -25.25
N GLY A 134 16.79 -9.25 -25.04
CA GLY A 134 18.16 -8.75 -24.86
C GLY A 134 18.78 -8.11 -26.09
N ILE A 135 18.26 -8.41 -27.29
CA ILE A 135 18.75 -7.88 -28.57
C ILE A 135 17.88 -6.74 -29.07
N THR A 136 16.62 -6.71 -28.69
CA THR A 136 15.59 -5.77 -29.21
C THR A 136 15.13 -4.75 -28.17
N ALA A 137 14.26 -5.16 -27.28
CA ALA A 137 13.56 -4.26 -26.35
C ALA A 137 14.50 -3.63 -25.31
N ASN A 138 15.41 -4.40 -24.73
CA ASN A 138 16.30 -3.90 -23.68
C ASN A 138 17.26 -2.83 -24.19
N PRO A 139 17.96 -3.03 -25.35
CA PRO A 139 18.79 -1.97 -25.93
C PRO A 139 18.00 -0.75 -26.36
N ALA A 140 16.73 -0.91 -26.78
CA ALA A 140 15.90 0.20 -27.18
C ALA A 140 15.40 1.06 -26.00
N LEU A 141 15.38 0.49 -24.80
CA LEU A 141 14.99 1.17 -23.57
C LEU A 141 16.16 1.85 -22.86
N GLY A 142 17.38 1.33 -23.00
CA GLY A 142 18.61 1.90 -22.43
C GLY A 142 19.18 3.00 -23.27
#